data_b6088de01eb5d1a058c0d512438d1527
#
_entry.id   b6088de01eb5d1a058c0d512438d1527
#
_cell.length_a   1.000
_cell.length_b   1.000
_cell.length_c   1.000
_cell.angle_alpha   90.00
_cell.angle_beta   90.00
_cell.angle_gamma   90.00
#
_symmetry.space_group_name_H-M   'P 1'
#
loop_
_entity.id
_entity.type
_entity.pdbx_description
1 polymer ?
#
loop_
_entity_poly.entity_id
_entity_poly.type
_entity_poly.pdbx_seq_one_letter_code
_entity_poly.pdbx_strand_id
1 'polypeptide(L)'
;MNKTKIIVVEDNIVYCEYVCNMLSREGYRNMKAYHLSTAKKHLQQATDNDIVVADLRLPDGSGIDLLCWMRKEGKMQPFIIMTDYAEVNTAVESMKLGSIDYIPKQLVEDKLVPLIRSILKERQAGQRRMPIFAREGSAFQKIMHRIRLVAATDMSVMIFGENGTGKEHIAHLLHDKSKRAGKPFVAVDCGSLSKELAPSAFFGHVKGAFTGADNAKKEYFHEAEGGTLFLDEVGNLALETQQMLLRAIQERRYRPVGDKADRNFNVRIIAATNEDLEVSVNEKRFRQDLLYRLHDFGITVPPLRDCQEDIMPLAEFFRDMANRELECSVSGFSSEARKALLTHAWPGNVRELRQKVMGAVLQAQEGVVMKEHLELAVTKPTSTVSFALRNDAEDKERILRALKQANGNRSVAAELLGIGRTTLYSKLEEYGLKYKFKQS
;
A
#
# COMPACT_ATOMS: atom_id res chain seq x y z
N MET A 1 -24.80 -1.97 14.86
CA MET A 1 -23.82 -0.95 15.29
C MET A 1 -23.12 -1.43 16.54
N ASN A 2 -21.93 -2.01 16.44
CA ASN A 2 -21.10 -2.36 17.60
C ASN A 2 -20.53 -1.06 18.17
N LYS A 3 -21.12 -0.55 19.25
CA LYS A 3 -20.64 0.68 19.89
C LYS A 3 -19.41 0.31 20.71
N THR A 4 -18.23 0.80 20.30
CA THR A 4 -16.99 0.76 21.08
C THR A 4 -17.25 1.15 22.52
N LYS A 5 -16.75 0.37 23.45
CA LYS A 5 -16.81 0.68 24.89
C LYS A 5 -15.46 1.28 25.31
N ILE A 6 -15.52 2.25 26.20
CA ILE A 6 -14.32 2.84 26.82
C ILE A 6 -14.31 2.43 28.28
N ILE A 7 -13.27 1.73 28.69
CA ILE A 7 -13.06 1.31 30.09
C ILE A 7 -12.23 2.40 30.75
N VAL A 8 -12.85 3.16 31.65
CA VAL A 8 -12.20 4.23 32.44
C VAL A 8 -11.81 3.66 33.78
N VAL A 9 -10.51 3.67 34.06
CA VAL A 9 -9.93 3.14 35.31
C VAL A 9 -9.35 4.31 36.10
N GLU A 10 -10.05 4.71 37.17
CA GLU A 10 -9.71 5.90 37.95
C GLU A 10 -10.30 5.73 39.34
N ASP A 11 -9.48 5.86 40.38
CA ASP A 11 -9.90 5.67 41.78
C ASP A 11 -10.67 6.88 42.33
N ASN A 12 -10.37 8.07 41.81
CA ASN A 12 -11.13 9.27 42.17
C ASN A 12 -12.53 9.24 41.51
N ILE A 13 -13.55 8.95 42.31
CA ILE A 13 -14.93 8.79 41.83
C ILE A 13 -15.39 10.05 41.07
N VAL A 14 -15.09 11.25 41.56
CA VAL A 14 -15.54 12.51 40.95
C VAL A 14 -14.89 12.71 39.61
N TYR A 15 -13.58 12.42 39.49
CA TYR A 15 -12.86 12.55 38.25
C TYR A 15 -13.25 11.44 37.25
N CYS A 16 -13.46 10.21 37.72
CA CYS A 16 -13.97 9.13 36.87
C CYS A 16 -15.35 9.50 36.26
N GLU A 17 -16.27 10.06 37.09
CA GLU A 17 -17.57 10.56 36.61
C GLU A 17 -17.39 11.68 35.58
N TYR A 18 -16.50 12.63 35.82
CA TYR A 18 -16.23 13.71 34.89
C TYR A 18 -15.77 13.18 33.53
N VAL A 19 -14.77 12.29 33.47
CA VAL A 19 -14.28 11.68 32.24
C VAL A 19 -15.38 10.88 31.53
N CYS A 20 -16.15 10.06 32.29
CA CYS A 20 -17.22 9.27 31.72
C CYS A 20 -18.36 10.14 31.17
N ASN A 21 -18.70 11.26 31.82
CA ASN A 21 -19.71 12.19 31.33
C ASN A 21 -19.27 12.90 30.05
N MET A 22 -18.00 13.32 29.99
CA MET A 22 -17.40 13.90 28.79
C MET A 22 -17.48 12.92 27.60
N LEU A 23 -17.09 11.66 27.81
CA LEU A 23 -17.14 10.63 26.79
C LEU A 23 -18.57 10.26 26.39
N SER A 24 -19.52 10.28 27.35
CA SER A 24 -20.94 10.02 27.07
C SER A 24 -21.60 11.11 26.21
N ARG A 25 -21.23 12.38 26.40
CA ARG A 25 -21.65 13.51 25.54
C ARG A 25 -21.27 13.32 24.09
N GLU A 26 -20.12 12.66 23.84
CA GLU A 26 -19.62 12.31 22.53
C GLU A 26 -20.21 10.98 21.98
N GLY A 27 -21.15 10.38 22.70
CA GLY A 27 -21.88 9.17 22.28
C GLY A 27 -21.16 7.86 22.55
N TYR A 28 -20.07 7.84 23.30
CA TYR A 28 -19.35 6.61 23.68
C TYR A 28 -20.04 5.91 24.85
N ARG A 29 -19.97 4.57 24.86
CA ARG A 29 -20.38 3.76 26.02
C ARG A 29 -19.19 3.61 26.96
N ASN A 30 -19.38 3.85 28.26
CA ASN A 30 -18.33 3.80 29.25
C ASN A 30 -18.56 2.66 30.26
N MET A 31 -17.45 2.09 30.72
CA MET A 31 -17.41 1.18 31.87
C MET A 31 -16.42 1.75 32.90
N LYS A 32 -16.84 1.86 34.12
CA LYS A 32 -16.06 2.43 35.24
C LYS A 32 -15.36 1.34 36.01
N ALA A 33 -14.09 1.55 36.35
CA ALA A 33 -13.35 0.70 37.25
C ALA A 33 -12.55 1.58 38.19
N TYR A 34 -12.66 1.34 39.48
CA TYR A 34 -11.98 2.12 40.52
C TYR A 34 -10.72 1.41 41.05
N HIS A 35 -10.49 0.18 40.59
CA HIS A 35 -9.39 -0.69 41.00
C HIS A 35 -8.91 -1.53 39.82
N LEU A 36 -7.65 -1.95 39.83
CA LEU A 36 -7.08 -2.88 38.84
C LEU A 36 -7.87 -4.19 38.74
N SER A 37 -8.31 -4.71 39.90
CA SER A 37 -9.08 -5.96 39.97
C SER A 37 -10.42 -5.86 39.23
N THR A 38 -11.11 -4.72 39.28
CA THR A 38 -12.33 -4.46 38.53
C THR A 38 -12.05 -4.25 37.07
N ALA A 39 -10.99 -3.49 36.73
CA ALA A 39 -10.56 -3.28 35.36
C ALA A 39 -10.23 -4.61 34.65
N LYS A 40 -9.51 -5.52 35.31
CA LYS A 40 -9.21 -6.87 34.78
C LYS A 40 -10.47 -7.67 34.47
N LYS A 41 -11.51 -7.63 35.34
CA LYS A 41 -12.79 -8.29 35.09
C LYS A 41 -13.48 -7.71 33.84
N HIS A 42 -13.53 -6.39 33.70
CA HIS A 42 -14.10 -5.76 32.50
C HIS A 42 -13.33 -6.14 31.22
N LEU A 43 -11.99 -6.20 31.33
CA LEU A 43 -11.11 -6.58 30.23
C LEU A 43 -11.26 -8.05 29.79
N GLN A 44 -11.67 -8.96 30.68
CA GLN A 44 -11.98 -10.34 30.29
C GLN A 44 -13.15 -10.43 29.33
N GLN A 45 -14.12 -9.49 29.42
CA GLN A 45 -15.28 -9.41 28.55
C GLN A 45 -15.15 -8.36 27.43
N ALA A 46 -14.02 -7.67 27.36
CA ALA A 46 -13.74 -6.64 26.37
C ALA A 46 -13.45 -7.24 25.01
N THR A 47 -13.90 -6.56 23.98
CA THR A 47 -13.58 -6.87 22.57
C THR A 47 -12.34 -6.12 22.13
N ASP A 48 -11.73 -6.53 21.02
CA ASP A 48 -10.56 -5.83 20.44
C ASP A 48 -10.88 -4.38 20.03
N ASN A 49 -12.16 -4.03 19.89
CA ASN A 49 -12.60 -2.67 19.55
C ASN A 49 -12.70 -1.73 20.75
N ASP A 50 -12.62 -2.25 21.98
CA ASP A 50 -12.74 -1.44 23.19
C ASP A 50 -11.42 -0.69 23.47
N ILE A 51 -11.53 0.45 24.17
CA ILE A 51 -10.38 1.33 24.49
C ILE A 51 -10.27 1.41 26.00
N VAL A 52 -9.05 1.41 26.53
CA VAL A 52 -8.75 1.57 27.96
C VAL A 52 -8.15 2.94 28.20
N VAL A 53 -8.71 3.66 29.19
CA VAL A 53 -8.18 4.94 29.67
C VAL A 53 -7.95 4.78 31.15
N ALA A 54 -6.70 4.74 31.62
CA ALA A 54 -6.37 4.42 33.00
C ALA A 54 -5.55 5.51 33.66
N ASP A 55 -5.83 5.78 34.93
CA ASP A 55 -4.90 6.55 35.75
C ASP A 55 -3.61 5.78 35.96
N LEU A 56 -2.52 6.54 36.06
CA LEU A 56 -1.20 5.99 36.39
C LEU A 56 -1.18 5.41 37.81
N ARG A 57 -1.79 6.08 38.79
CA ARG A 57 -1.78 5.69 40.22
C ARG A 57 -3.15 5.14 40.61
N LEU A 58 -3.19 3.91 41.10
CA LEU A 58 -4.40 3.24 41.55
C LEU A 58 -4.16 2.62 42.93
N PRO A 59 -5.21 2.44 43.76
CA PRO A 59 -5.04 1.95 45.13
C PRO A 59 -4.41 0.55 45.22
N ASP A 60 -4.61 -0.29 44.22
CA ASP A 60 -4.15 -1.68 44.16
C ASP A 60 -3.05 -1.90 43.09
N GLY A 61 -2.32 -0.81 42.68
CA GLY A 61 -1.19 -0.87 41.77
C GLY A 61 -1.10 0.35 40.85
N SER A 62 -0.62 0.16 39.63
CA SER A 62 -0.47 1.24 38.64
C SER A 62 -1.16 0.94 37.30
N GLY A 63 -1.47 1.99 36.52
CA GLY A 63 -1.94 1.82 35.15
C GLY A 63 -0.92 1.07 34.26
N ILE A 64 0.37 1.17 34.58
CA ILE A 64 1.45 0.42 33.89
C ILE A 64 1.33 -1.07 34.20
N ASP A 65 1.04 -1.45 35.47
CA ASP A 65 0.82 -2.85 35.83
C ASP A 65 -0.37 -3.45 35.10
N LEU A 66 -1.43 -2.66 34.89
CA LEU A 66 -2.58 -3.09 34.10
C LEU A 66 -2.18 -3.31 32.63
N LEU A 67 -1.43 -2.39 32.05
CA LEU A 67 -0.93 -2.50 30.66
C LEU A 67 -0.03 -3.74 30.51
N CYS A 68 0.92 -3.95 31.43
CA CYS A 68 1.78 -5.14 31.43
C CYS A 68 0.98 -6.43 31.52
N TRP A 69 -0.02 -6.49 32.41
CA TRP A 69 -0.91 -7.64 32.50
C TRP A 69 -1.68 -7.86 31.20
N MET A 70 -2.26 -6.82 30.60
CA MET A 70 -2.97 -6.91 29.34
C MET A 70 -2.09 -7.51 28.23
N ARG A 71 -0.85 -7.04 28.10
CA ARG A 71 0.09 -7.53 27.06
C ARG A 71 0.50 -8.99 27.29
N LYS A 72 0.68 -9.41 28.55
CA LYS A 72 0.93 -10.82 28.92
C LYS A 72 -0.24 -11.73 28.58
N GLU A 73 -1.48 -11.26 28.73
CA GLU A 73 -2.71 -11.99 28.38
C GLU A 73 -3.05 -11.91 26.87
N GLY A 74 -2.15 -11.37 26.06
CA GLY A 74 -2.38 -11.22 24.59
C GLY A 74 -3.44 -10.19 24.21
N LYS A 75 -3.82 -9.32 25.13
CA LYS A 75 -4.84 -8.28 24.91
C LYS A 75 -4.21 -7.03 24.30
N MET A 76 -4.63 -6.67 23.08
CA MET A 76 -4.03 -5.59 22.29
C MET A 76 -4.93 -4.35 22.17
N GLN A 77 -5.92 -4.20 23.08
CA GLN A 77 -6.76 -3.00 23.11
C GLN A 77 -5.91 -1.74 23.26
N PRO A 78 -6.27 -0.61 22.60
CA PRO A 78 -5.65 0.68 22.80
C PRO A 78 -5.65 1.06 24.26
N PHE A 79 -4.53 1.50 24.75
CA PHE A 79 -4.34 1.89 26.13
C PHE A 79 -3.81 3.32 26.19
N ILE A 80 -4.51 4.18 26.94
CA ILE A 80 -4.16 5.57 27.18
C ILE A 80 -3.95 5.74 28.68
N ILE A 81 -2.85 6.37 29.08
CA ILE A 81 -2.60 6.70 30.50
C ILE A 81 -2.97 8.14 30.76
N MET A 82 -3.70 8.37 31.85
CA MET A 82 -3.93 9.69 32.43
C MET A 82 -3.07 9.84 33.70
N THR A 83 -2.62 11.06 34.00
CA THR A 83 -1.82 11.29 35.21
C THR A 83 -1.91 12.73 35.71
N ASP A 84 -1.84 12.92 37.01
CA ASP A 84 -1.70 14.25 37.60
C ASP A 84 -0.26 14.81 37.46
N TYR A 85 0.73 13.91 37.38
CA TYR A 85 2.15 14.27 37.29
C TYR A 85 2.80 13.66 36.05
N ALA A 86 3.11 14.52 35.11
CA ALA A 86 3.79 14.08 33.87
C ALA A 86 5.30 13.92 34.11
N GLU A 87 5.74 12.70 34.42
CA GLU A 87 7.16 12.34 34.49
C GLU A 87 7.63 11.74 33.16
N VAL A 88 8.69 12.31 32.59
CA VAL A 88 9.23 11.89 31.28
C VAL A 88 9.61 10.40 31.26
N ASN A 89 10.23 9.92 32.33
CA ASN A 89 10.68 8.51 32.42
C ASN A 89 9.49 7.53 32.39
N THR A 90 8.45 7.81 33.13
CA THR A 90 7.22 7.00 33.22
C THR A 90 6.44 7.03 31.90
N ALA A 91 6.39 8.19 31.22
CA ALA A 91 5.80 8.31 29.90
C ALA A 91 6.54 7.45 28.86
N VAL A 92 7.87 7.52 28.81
CA VAL A 92 8.71 6.70 27.93
C VAL A 92 8.55 5.19 28.20
N GLU A 93 8.47 4.80 29.47
CA GLU A 93 8.26 3.40 29.84
C GLU A 93 6.89 2.89 29.38
N SER A 94 5.84 3.65 29.62
CA SER A 94 4.48 3.28 29.20
C SER A 94 4.36 3.15 27.67
N MET A 95 4.99 4.06 26.92
CA MET A 95 5.02 4.00 25.45
C MET A 95 5.76 2.75 24.94
N LYS A 96 6.88 2.38 25.58
CA LYS A 96 7.61 1.14 25.25
C LYS A 96 6.78 -0.13 25.49
N LEU A 97 5.89 -0.10 26.47
CA LEU A 97 4.98 -1.20 26.80
C LEU A 97 3.73 -1.22 25.89
N GLY A 98 3.61 -0.24 25.00
CA GLY A 98 2.52 -0.17 24.00
C GLY A 98 1.30 0.62 24.46
N SER A 99 1.44 1.62 25.37
CA SER A 99 0.43 2.66 25.49
C SER A 99 0.43 3.53 24.24
N ILE A 100 -0.75 4.01 23.85
CA ILE A 100 -0.87 4.90 22.68
C ILE A 100 -0.46 6.31 23.04
N ASP A 101 -0.83 6.78 24.22
CA ASP A 101 -0.48 8.12 24.69
C ASP A 101 -0.47 8.17 26.22
N TYR A 102 0.12 9.26 26.72
CA TYR A 102 0.27 9.59 28.12
C TYR A 102 -0.19 11.03 28.34
N ILE A 103 -1.41 11.23 28.87
CA ILE A 103 -2.06 12.52 28.94
C ILE A 103 -2.09 13.06 30.38
N PRO A 104 -1.51 14.25 30.64
CA PRO A 104 -1.73 14.96 31.88
C PRO A 104 -3.23 15.23 32.11
N LYS A 105 -3.75 14.97 33.30
CA LYS A 105 -5.18 15.16 33.64
C LYS A 105 -5.68 16.57 33.31
N GLN A 106 -4.84 17.58 33.39
CA GLN A 106 -5.14 18.97 33.02
C GLN A 106 -5.44 19.15 31.53
N LEU A 107 -4.97 18.23 30.67
CA LEU A 107 -5.15 18.27 29.19
C LEU A 107 -6.14 17.22 28.69
N VAL A 108 -6.80 16.47 29.59
CA VAL A 108 -7.71 15.39 29.20
C VAL A 108 -8.91 15.93 28.41
N GLU A 109 -9.45 17.10 28.80
CA GLU A 109 -10.58 17.73 28.12
C GLU A 109 -10.26 18.04 26.65
N ASP A 110 -9.08 18.57 26.36
CA ASP A 110 -8.67 18.98 25.02
C ASP A 110 -8.12 17.81 24.18
N LYS A 111 -7.49 16.81 24.79
CA LYS A 111 -6.73 15.79 24.06
C LYS A 111 -7.41 14.44 23.97
N LEU A 112 -8.16 14.01 24.99
CA LEU A 112 -8.66 12.63 25.07
C LEU A 112 -9.67 12.30 23.96
N VAL A 113 -10.65 13.15 23.72
CA VAL A 113 -11.67 12.93 22.69
C VAL A 113 -11.08 12.95 21.28
N PRO A 114 -10.27 13.95 20.89
CA PRO A 114 -9.56 13.91 19.59
C PRO A 114 -8.70 12.66 19.40
N LEU A 115 -7.96 12.22 20.43
CA LEU A 115 -7.14 11.02 20.37
C LEU A 115 -8.00 9.76 20.18
N ILE A 116 -9.09 9.59 20.93
CA ILE A 116 -10.03 8.47 20.76
C ILE A 116 -10.61 8.47 19.34
N ARG A 117 -11.00 9.65 18.81
CA ARG A 117 -11.47 9.76 17.42
C ARG A 117 -10.42 9.35 16.41
N SER A 118 -9.14 9.73 16.60
CA SER A 118 -8.06 9.32 15.70
C SER A 118 -7.83 7.81 15.76
N ILE A 119 -7.79 7.21 16.95
CA ILE A 119 -7.66 5.75 17.14
C ILE A 119 -8.78 4.99 16.43
N LEU A 120 -10.03 5.46 16.58
CA LEU A 120 -11.18 4.85 15.94
C LEU A 120 -11.17 5.05 14.42
N LYS A 121 -10.72 6.21 13.95
CA LYS A 121 -10.56 6.51 12.51
C LYS A 121 -9.46 5.65 11.89
N GLU A 122 -8.31 5.52 12.54
CA GLU A 122 -7.22 4.65 12.09
C GLU A 122 -7.63 3.17 12.10
N ARG A 123 -8.36 2.72 13.12
CA ARG A 123 -8.92 1.37 13.18
C ARG A 123 -9.99 1.14 12.11
N GLN A 124 -10.85 2.12 11.87
CA GLN A 124 -11.79 2.07 10.75
C GLN A 124 -11.07 2.14 9.40
N ALA A 125 -9.94 2.84 9.31
CA ALA A 125 -9.08 2.84 8.11
C ALA A 125 -8.32 1.51 7.96
N GLY A 126 -7.86 0.91 9.05
CA GLY A 126 -7.26 -0.43 9.07
C GLY A 126 -8.31 -1.56 8.88
N GLN A 127 -9.56 -1.38 9.31
CA GLN A 127 -10.72 -2.23 9.02
C GLN A 127 -11.43 -1.84 7.71
N ARG A 128 -11.22 -0.66 7.19
CA ARG A 128 -11.46 -0.29 5.80
C ARG A 128 -10.35 -0.89 4.92
N ARG A 129 -10.18 -2.20 5.01
CA ARG A 129 -9.82 -2.93 3.79
C ARG A 129 -10.82 -2.42 2.77
N MET A 130 -10.33 -1.73 1.75
CA MET A 130 -11.19 -1.39 0.61
C MET A 130 -12.02 -2.62 0.33
N PRO A 131 -13.35 -2.53 0.30
CA PRO A 131 -14.18 -3.70 0.04
C PRO A 131 -13.58 -4.36 -1.18
N ILE A 132 -13.16 -5.63 -1.00
CA ILE A 132 -12.46 -6.37 -2.03
C ILE A 132 -13.48 -6.55 -3.15
N PHE A 133 -13.36 -5.77 -4.21
CA PHE A 133 -14.17 -6.00 -5.38
C PHE A 133 -13.70 -7.30 -6.03
N ALA A 134 -14.50 -8.35 -5.93
CA ALA A 134 -14.26 -9.60 -6.62
C ALA A 134 -14.56 -9.36 -8.11
N ARG A 135 -13.51 -9.15 -8.92
CA ARG A 135 -13.65 -9.10 -10.37
C ARG A 135 -14.12 -10.47 -10.87
N GLU A 136 -15.10 -10.46 -11.76
CA GLU A 136 -15.67 -11.68 -12.34
C GLU A 136 -15.13 -11.98 -13.74
N GLY A 137 -14.38 -11.07 -14.33
CA GLY A 137 -13.76 -11.23 -15.64
C GLY A 137 -12.85 -12.45 -15.75
N SER A 138 -12.85 -13.06 -16.92
CA SER A 138 -12.11 -14.31 -17.19
C SER A 138 -10.62 -14.22 -16.89
N ALA A 139 -10.00 -13.06 -17.12
CA ALA A 139 -8.60 -12.79 -16.80
C ALA A 139 -8.36 -12.83 -15.29
N PHE A 140 -9.23 -12.22 -14.50
CA PHE A 140 -9.09 -12.21 -13.05
C PHE A 140 -9.37 -13.58 -12.41
N GLN A 141 -10.30 -14.37 -12.98
CA GLN A 141 -10.54 -15.75 -12.53
C GLN A 141 -9.29 -16.63 -12.68
N LYS A 142 -8.50 -16.46 -13.75
CA LYS A 142 -7.20 -17.15 -13.90
C LYS A 142 -6.21 -16.72 -12.79
N ILE A 143 -6.17 -15.45 -12.42
CA ILE A 143 -5.35 -14.96 -11.31
C ILE A 143 -5.83 -15.58 -10.00
N MET A 144 -7.14 -15.61 -9.74
CA MET A 144 -7.71 -16.22 -8.53
C MET A 144 -7.39 -17.71 -8.42
N HIS A 145 -7.36 -18.44 -9.53
CA HIS A 145 -6.91 -19.83 -9.55
C HIS A 145 -5.44 -19.94 -9.12
N ARG A 146 -4.54 -19.13 -9.69
CA ARG A 146 -3.11 -19.11 -9.31
C ARG A 146 -2.91 -18.72 -7.84
N ILE A 147 -3.68 -17.74 -7.32
CA ILE A 147 -3.66 -17.37 -5.91
C ILE A 147 -4.02 -18.59 -5.03
N ARG A 148 -5.10 -19.32 -5.35
CA ARG A 148 -5.53 -20.50 -4.57
C ARG A 148 -4.45 -21.58 -4.52
N LEU A 149 -3.71 -21.80 -5.61
CA LEU A 149 -2.63 -22.78 -5.67
C LEU A 149 -1.48 -22.43 -4.74
N VAL A 150 -1.04 -21.15 -4.72
CA VAL A 150 0.18 -20.75 -4.01
C VAL A 150 -0.09 -20.23 -2.60
N ALA A 151 -1.31 -19.79 -2.29
CA ALA A 151 -1.62 -19.17 -1.00
C ALA A 151 -1.33 -20.07 0.19
N ALA A 152 -1.61 -21.38 0.07
CA ALA A 152 -1.40 -22.37 1.14
C ALA A 152 0.07 -22.73 1.39
N THR A 153 1.00 -22.25 0.55
CA THR A 153 2.45 -22.52 0.63
C THR A 153 3.19 -21.35 1.27
N ASP A 154 4.45 -21.56 1.68
CA ASP A 154 5.36 -20.52 2.13
C ASP A 154 6.28 -20.01 1.00
N MET A 155 6.02 -20.36 -0.26
CA MET A 155 6.77 -19.89 -1.42
C MET A 155 6.73 -18.37 -1.52
N SER A 156 7.85 -17.78 -1.95
CA SER A 156 7.92 -16.38 -2.33
C SER A 156 7.09 -16.15 -3.60
N VAL A 157 6.33 -15.06 -3.65
CA VAL A 157 5.49 -14.74 -4.81
C VAL A 157 5.91 -13.42 -5.41
N MET A 158 6.17 -13.42 -6.72
CA MET A 158 6.42 -12.21 -7.50
C MET A 158 5.19 -11.81 -8.28
N ILE A 159 4.71 -10.58 -8.09
CA ILE A 159 3.54 -10.01 -8.78
C ILE A 159 4.02 -9.01 -9.82
N PHE A 160 3.75 -9.28 -11.08
CA PHE A 160 4.08 -8.42 -12.21
C PHE A 160 2.83 -7.68 -12.70
N GLY A 161 2.97 -6.43 -13.10
CA GLY A 161 1.90 -5.66 -13.72
C GLY A 161 2.15 -4.18 -13.70
N GLU A 162 1.49 -3.46 -14.59
CA GLU A 162 1.58 -2.00 -14.69
C GLU A 162 1.17 -1.30 -13.40
N ASN A 163 1.55 -0.02 -13.27
CA ASN A 163 1.13 0.79 -12.14
C ASN A 163 -0.40 0.94 -12.11
N GLY A 164 -0.98 0.86 -10.91
CA GLY A 164 -2.42 1.00 -10.73
C GLY A 164 -3.27 -0.22 -11.10
N THR A 165 -2.70 -1.37 -11.47
CA THR A 165 -3.45 -2.61 -11.79
C THR A 165 -4.03 -3.31 -10.57
N GLY A 166 -3.55 -2.96 -9.34
CA GLY A 166 -4.01 -3.55 -8.09
C GLY A 166 -3.11 -4.67 -7.57
N LYS A 167 -1.78 -4.60 -7.78
CA LYS A 167 -0.79 -5.57 -7.27
C LYS A 167 -0.87 -5.76 -5.75
N GLU A 168 -1.00 -4.66 -5.01
CA GLU A 168 -1.17 -4.69 -3.55
C GLU A 168 -2.43 -5.46 -3.14
N HIS A 169 -3.55 -5.28 -3.88
CA HIS A 169 -4.77 -6.04 -3.66
C HIS A 169 -4.55 -7.56 -3.84
N ILE A 170 -3.78 -7.96 -4.86
CA ILE A 170 -3.41 -9.37 -5.06
C ILE A 170 -2.54 -9.89 -3.89
N ALA A 171 -1.63 -9.07 -3.37
CA ALA A 171 -0.80 -9.43 -2.22
C ALA A 171 -1.65 -9.64 -0.95
N HIS A 172 -2.64 -8.79 -0.71
CA HIS A 172 -3.62 -8.99 0.37
C HIS A 172 -4.43 -10.28 0.19
N LEU A 173 -4.94 -10.57 -1.01
CA LEU A 173 -5.66 -11.82 -1.29
C LEU A 173 -4.80 -13.07 -1.05
N LEU A 174 -3.51 -13.02 -1.40
CA LEU A 174 -2.55 -14.08 -1.12
C LEU A 174 -2.37 -14.30 0.39
N HIS A 175 -2.25 -13.22 1.16
CA HIS A 175 -2.12 -13.28 2.61
C HIS A 175 -3.40 -13.83 3.26
N ASP A 176 -4.56 -13.29 2.91
CA ASP A 176 -5.86 -13.65 3.50
C ASP A 176 -6.26 -15.10 3.24
N LYS A 177 -5.80 -15.68 2.12
CA LYS A 177 -6.02 -17.07 1.77
C LYS A 177 -4.90 -18.02 2.21
N SER A 178 -3.89 -17.49 2.93
CA SER A 178 -2.73 -18.26 3.39
C SER A 178 -2.95 -18.83 4.80
N LYS A 179 -2.02 -19.70 5.25
CA LYS A 179 -1.92 -20.16 6.63
C LYS A 179 -1.60 -19.04 7.62
N ARG A 180 -1.19 -17.88 7.11
CA ARG A 180 -0.83 -16.67 7.88
C ARG A 180 -1.96 -15.63 7.91
N ALA A 181 -3.17 -16.00 7.48
CA ALA A 181 -4.34 -15.14 7.58
C ALA A 181 -4.56 -14.72 9.05
N GLY A 182 -4.80 -13.42 9.29
CA GLY A 182 -4.92 -12.87 10.64
C GLY A 182 -3.59 -12.61 11.38
N LYS A 183 -2.44 -12.96 10.78
CA LYS A 183 -1.10 -12.54 11.23
C LYS A 183 -0.74 -11.17 10.63
N PRO A 184 0.35 -10.51 11.08
CA PRO A 184 0.74 -9.22 10.51
C PRO A 184 0.94 -9.28 8.99
N PHE A 185 0.44 -8.26 8.29
CA PHE A 185 0.74 -7.98 6.90
C PHE A 185 1.41 -6.61 6.86
N VAL A 186 2.69 -6.57 6.53
CA VAL A 186 3.47 -5.34 6.48
C VAL A 186 3.78 -5.04 5.02
N ALA A 187 3.28 -3.91 4.53
CA ALA A 187 3.53 -3.42 3.18
C ALA A 187 4.62 -2.35 3.20
N VAL A 188 5.59 -2.50 2.31
CA VAL A 188 6.72 -1.59 2.15
C VAL A 188 6.79 -1.14 0.70
N ASP A 189 6.62 0.15 0.48
CA ASP A 189 6.89 0.79 -0.80
C ASP A 189 8.40 1.06 -0.92
N CYS A 190 9.09 0.23 -1.71
CA CYS A 190 10.53 0.33 -1.92
C CYS A 190 10.94 1.59 -2.68
N GLY A 191 10.01 2.19 -3.46
CA GLY A 191 10.25 3.44 -4.18
C GLY A 191 10.30 4.67 -3.28
N SER A 192 9.61 4.62 -2.14
CA SER A 192 9.58 5.72 -1.16
C SER A 192 10.77 5.73 -0.20
N LEU A 193 11.57 4.65 -0.15
CA LEU A 193 12.71 4.54 0.76
C LEU A 193 13.96 5.17 0.19
N SER A 194 14.60 6.08 0.93
CA SER A 194 15.94 6.56 0.54
C SER A 194 16.97 5.43 0.65
N LYS A 195 17.99 5.47 -0.20
CA LYS A 195 19.03 4.43 -0.28
C LYS A 195 19.75 4.24 1.08
N GLU A 196 19.94 5.32 1.80
CA GLU A 196 20.64 5.35 3.08
C GLU A 196 19.79 4.78 4.23
N LEU A 197 18.47 5.01 4.18
CA LEU A 197 17.55 4.61 5.26
C LEU A 197 16.96 3.21 5.06
N ALA A 198 16.93 2.69 3.83
CA ALA A 198 16.35 1.40 3.51
C ALA A 198 16.94 0.24 4.35
N PRO A 199 18.27 0.08 4.50
CA PRO A 199 18.83 -0.98 5.34
C PRO A 199 18.35 -0.91 6.79
N SER A 200 18.33 0.30 7.37
CA SER A 200 17.87 0.50 8.75
C SER A 200 16.36 0.28 8.91
N ALA A 201 15.55 0.63 7.89
CA ALA A 201 14.11 0.40 7.92
C ALA A 201 13.76 -1.11 7.83
N PHE A 202 14.48 -1.86 7.01
CA PHE A 202 14.25 -3.30 6.87
C PHE A 202 14.76 -4.09 8.07
N PHE A 203 16.00 -3.83 8.50
CA PHE A 203 16.75 -4.70 9.40
C PHE A 203 16.99 -4.08 10.79
N GLY A 204 16.61 -2.81 10.96
CA GLY A 204 16.88 -2.05 12.18
C GLY A 204 18.32 -1.59 12.32
N HIS A 205 18.60 -0.92 13.42
CA HIS A 205 19.94 -0.46 13.75
C HIS A 205 20.16 -0.45 15.26
N VAL A 206 21.42 -0.53 15.68
CA VAL A 206 21.81 -0.27 17.07
C VAL A 206 22.02 1.22 17.29
N LYS A 207 21.81 1.68 18.52
CA LYS A 207 22.03 3.08 18.89
C LYS A 207 23.45 3.53 18.50
N GLY A 208 23.55 4.65 17.76
CA GLY A 208 24.83 5.19 17.30
C GLY A 208 25.36 4.57 15.99
N ALA A 209 24.59 3.75 15.28
CA ALA A 209 25.02 3.14 14.02
C ALA A 209 25.27 4.16 12.89
N PHE A 210 24.60 5.32 12.94
CA PHE A 210 24.80 6.46 12.04
C PHE A 210 24.37 7.76 12.70
N THR A 211 24.71 8.91 12.10
CA THR A 211 24.33 10.23 12.61
C THR A 211 22.82 10.40 12.57
N GLY A 212 22.17 10.54 13.76
CA GLY A 212 20.71 10.61 13.90
C GLY A 212 20.02 9.31 14.35
N ALA A 213 20.80 8.26 14.66
CA ALA A 213 20.30 6.97 15.17
C ALA A 213 19.93 7.04 16.68
N ASP A 214 19.16 8.05 17.10
CA ASP A 214 18.83 8.28 18.52
C ASP A 214 17.63 7.45 19.00
N ASN A 215 16.74 7.02 18.11
CA ASN A 215 15.55 6.24 18.43
C ASN A 215 15.51 4.94 17.62
N ALA A 216 15.29 3.82 18.30
CA ALA A 216 15.03 2.55 17.65
C ALA A 216 13.72 2.65 16.86
N LYS A 217 13.81 2.67 15.54
CA LYS A 217 12.65 2.59 14.63
C LYS A 217 12.27 1.11 14.51
N LYS A 218 10.96 0.82 14.47
CA LYS A 218 10.47 -0.54 14.24
C LYS A 218 10.97 -1.06 12.88
N GLU A 219 11.48 -2.26 12.90
CA GLU A 219 12.08 -2.94 11.76
C GLU A 219 10.99 -3.70 11.00
N TYR A 220 10.89 -3.57 9.68
CA TYR A 220 9.85 -4.25 8.89
C TYR A 220 9.85 -5.77 9.07
N PHE A 221 11.02 -6.41 9.17
CA PHE A 221 11.10 -7.84 9.43
C PHE A 221 10.55 -8.22 10.80
N HIS A 222 10.79 -7.40 11.82
CA HIS A 222 10.25 -7.63 13.16
C HIS A 222 8.73 -7.39 13.21
N GLU A 223 8.24 -6.33 12.55
CA GLU A 223 6.80 -6.06 12.46
C GLU A 223 6.03 -7.16 11.73
N ALA A 224 6.67 -7.78 10.70
CA ALA A 224 6.07 -8.85 9.90
C ALA A 224 6.21 -10.24 10.52
N GLU A 225 6.79 -10.37 11.72
CA GLU A 225 7.10 -11.68 12.34
C GLU A 225 5.86 -12.58 12.44
N GLY A 226 6.01 -13.82 12.00
CA GLY A 226 4.93 -14.81 11.89
C GLY A 226 3.93 -14.55 10.74
N GLY A 227 4.05 -13.41 10.05
CA GLY A 227 3.13 -12.91 9.04
C GLY A 227 3.71 -12.86 7.63
N THR A 228 3.40 -11.78 6.92
CA THR A 228 3.79 -11.56 5.52
C THR A 228 4.41 -10.16 5.36
N LEU A 229 5.55 -10.08 4.68
CA LEU A 229 6.17 -8.84 4.24
C LEU A 229 5.91 -8.68 2.74
N PHE A 230 5.22 -7.60 2.37
CA PHE A 230 4.95 -7.24 0.99
C PHE A 230 5.88 -6.11 0.57
N LEU A 231 6.65 -6.34 -0.49
CA LEU A 231 7.62 -5.41 -1.07
C LEU A 231 7.05 -4.87 -2.40
N ASP A 232 6.49 -3.67 -2.38
CA ASP A 232 6.02 -3.03 -3.62
C ASP A 232 7.18 -2.29 -4.31
N GLU A 233 7.16 -2.27 -5.63
CA GLU A 233 8.19 -1.65 -6.47
C GLU A 233 9.62 -2.13 -6.13
N VAL A 234 9.80 -3.44 -5.94
CA VAL A 234 11.07 -4.04 -5.48
C VAL A 234 12.28 -3.71 -6.39
N GLY A 235 12.04 -3.39 -7.67
CA GLY A 235 13.06 -2.95 -8.64
C GLY A 235 13.78 -1.67 -8.21
N ASN A 236 13.17 -0.83 -7.36
CA ASN A 236 13.73 0.44 -6.89
C ASN A 236 14.73 0.29 -5.73
N LEU A 237 14.90 -0.92 -5.18
CA LEU A 237 15.85 -1.16 -4.09
C LEU A 237 17.30 -0.91 -4.54
N ALA A 238 18.09 -0.24 -3.72
CA ALA A 238 19.52 -0.09 -3.93
C ALA A 238 20.24 -1.46 -3.84
N LEU A 239 21.31 -1.66 -4.62
CA LEU A 239 22.04 -2.92 -4.68
C LEU A 239 22.55 -3.42 -3.32
N GLU A 240 22.91 -2.52 -2.42
CA GLU A 240 23.32 -2.85 -1.05
C GLU A 240 22.15 -3.47 -0.26
N THR A 241 20.97 -2.85 -0.31
CA THR A 241 19.76 -3.37 0.33
C THR A 241 19.36 -4.70 -0.29
N GLN A 242 19.46 -4.86 -1.62
CA GLN A 242 19.22 -6.12 -2.31
C GLN A 242 20.12 -7.24 -1.79
N GLN A 243 21.41 -6.95 -1.54
CA GLN A 243 22.36 -7.93 -0.99
C GLN A 243 21.98 -8.36 0.43
N MET A 244 21.60 -7.41 1.29
CA MET A 244 21.16 -7.71 2.65
C MET A 244 19.87 -8.51 2.65
N LEU A 245 18.91 -8.16 1.78
CA LEU A 245 17.64 -8.86 1.62
C LEU A 245 17.86 -10.30 1.15
N LEU A 246 18.73 -10.51 0.17
CA LEU A 246 19.11 -11.85 -0.32
C LEU A 246 19.62 -12.72 0.82
N ARG A 247 20.57 -12.21 1.61
CA ARG A 247 21.11 -12.92 2.79
C ARG A 247 20.02 -13.28 3.77
N ALA A 248 19.17 -12.30 4.12
CA ALA A 248 18.09 -12.52 5.04
C ALA A 248 17.16 -13.65 4.57
N ILE A 249 16.72 -13.64 3.30
CA ILE A 249 15.81 -14.65 2.75
C ILE A 249 16.48 -16.03 2.70
N GLN A 250 17.77 -16.12 2.35
CA GLN A 250 18.49 -17.39 2.23
C GLN A 250 18.75 -18.03 3.59
N GLU A 251 19.22 -17.23 4.57
CA GLU A 251 19.66 -17.73 5.87
C GLU A 251 18.53 -17.76 6.90
N ARG A 252 17.34 -17.18 6.60
CA ARG A 252 16.22 -17.00 7.52
C ARG A 252 16.59 -16.23 8.79
N ARG A 253 17.59 -15.36 8.66
CA ARG A 253 18.08 -14.46 9.70
C ARG A 253 18.61 -13.18 9.11
N TYR A 254 18.56 -12.11 9.85
CA TYR A 254 19.11 -10.81 9.47
C TYR A 254 19.93 -10.21 10.59
N ARG A 255 20.76 -9.23 10.26
CA ARG A 255 21.57 -8.50 11.21
C ARG A 255 21.22 -7.03 11.17
N PRO A 256 20.84 -6.42 12.30
CA PRO A 256 20.65 -4.97 12.39
C PRO A 256 21.92 -4.21 12.02
N VAL A 257 21.77 -3.02 11.45
CA VAL A 257 22.90 -2.18 11.04
C VAL A 257 23.71 -1.80 12.28
N GLY A 258 25.02 -2.13 12.26
CA GLY A 258 25.93 -1.89 13.38
C GLY A 258 25.88 -2.94 14.52
N ASP A 259 25.00 -3.94 14.45
CA ASP A 259 24.94 -5.05 15.41
C ASP A 259 25.90 -6.19 15.03
N LYS A 260 26.31 -6.97 16.03
CA LYS A 260 27.12 -8.20 15.85
C LYS A 260 26.26 -9.46 15.89
N ALA A 261 25.04 -9.38 16.42
CA ALA A 261 24.16 -10.51 16.62
C ALA A 261 23.17 -10.65 15.45
N ASP A 262 22.98 -11.88 14.97
CA ASP A 262 21.94 -12.21 13.99
C ASP A 262 20.61 -12.46 14.71
N ARG A 263 19.51 -12.10 14.05
CA ARG A 263 18.12 -12.32 14.49
C ARG A 263 17.41 -13.23 13.52
N ASN A 264 16.84 -14.32 14.02
CA ASN A 264 16.00 -15.20 13.20
C ASN A 264 14.65 -14.53 12.93
N PHE A 265 14.03 -14.88 11.80
CA PHE A 265 12.67 -14.45 11.48
C PHE A 265 11.89 -15.54 10.76
N ASN A 266 10.57 -15.48 10.87
CA ASN A 266 9.63 -16.34 10.18
C ASN A 266 8.60 -15.49 9.43
N VAL A 267 8.97 -15.00 8.25
CA VAL A 267 8.14 -14.12 7.44
C VAL A 267 8.00 -14.70 6.04
N ARG A 268 6.78 -14.67 5.48
CA ARG A 268 6.55 -14.95 4.06
C ARG A 268 6.79 -13.69 3.25
N ILE A 269 7.51 -13.79 2.12
CA ILE A 269 7.80 -12.66 1.24
C ILE A 269 6.85 -12.70 0.04
N ILE A 270 6.25 -11.54 -0.25
CA ILE A 270 5.55 -11.28 -1.50
C ILE A 270 6.19 -10.00 -2.08
N ALA A 271 6.60 -10.02 -3.34
CA ALA A 271 7.19 -8.85 -3.99
C ALA A 271 6.37 -8.46 -5.21
N ALA A 272 6.35 -7.18 -5.54
CA ALA A 272 5.69 -6.66 -6.73
C ALA A 272 6.58 -5.69 -7.51
N THR A 273 6.41 -5.66 -8.82
CA THR A 273 7.11 -4.75 -9.72
C THR A 273 6.26 -4.42 -10.95
N ASN A 274 6.50 -3.25 -11.51
CA ASN A 274 6.02 -2.83 -12.82
C ASN A 274 7.10 -2.90 -13.89
N GLU A 275 8.36 -3.16 -13.50
CA GLU A 275 9.51 -3.23 -14.40
C GLU A 275 9.77 -4.66 -14.86
N ASP A 276 10.43 -4.78 -16.02
CA ASP A 276 11.07 -6.02 -16.45
C ASP A 276 12.40 -6.18 -15.69
N LEU A 277 12.39 -7.05 -14.67
CA LEU A 277 13.56 -7.28 -13.83
C LEU A 277 14.69 -7.99 -14.58
N GLU A 278 14.43 -8.72 -15.67
CA GLU A 278 15.49 -9.32 -16.49
C GLU A 278 16.29 -8.23 -17.20
N VAL A 279 15.62 -7.19 -17.69
CA VAL A 279 16.29 -5.99 -18.23
C VAL A 279 17.10 -5.31 -17.13
N SER A 280 16.51 -5.12 -15.93
CA SER A 280 17.22 -4.49 -14.81
C SER A 280 18.43 -5.30 -14.33
N VAL A 281 18.42 -6.64 -14.46
CA VAL A 281 19.57 -7.52 -14.20
C VAL A 281 20.67 -7.29 -15.26
N ASN A 282 20.30 -7.25 -16.55
CA ASN A 282 21.26 -6.99 -17.63
C ASN A 282 21.91 -5.61 -17.50
N GLU A 283 21.17 -4.62 -17.03
CA GLU A 283 21.65 -3.26 -16.74
C GLU A 283 22.39 -3.15 -15.40
N LYS A 284 22.56 -4.25 -14.67
CA LYS A 284 23.20 -4.30 -13.34
C LYS A 284 22.54 -3.42 -12.27
N ARG A 285 21.26 -3.10 -12.44
CA ARG A 285 20.43 -2.39 -11.44
C ARG A 285 19.76 -3.34 -10.45
N PHE A 286 19.57 -4.59 -10.86
CA PHE A 286 18.99 -5.63 -10.01
C PHE A 286 19.89 -6.88 -10.00
N ARG A 287 19.93 -7.59 -8.86
CA ARG A 287 20.76 -8.80 -8.72
C ARG A 287 19.98 -10.02 -9.21
N GLN A 288 20.60 -10.81 -10.04
CA GLN A 288 20.01 -12.04 -10.59
C GLN A 288 19.70 -13.09 -9.50
N ASP A 289 20.59 -13.21 -8.51
CA ASP A 289 20.44 -14.16 -7.40
C ASP A 289 19.23 -13.82 -6.49
N LEU A 290 18.99 -12.52 -6.27
CA LEU A 290 17.79 -12.06 -5.55
C LEU A 290 16.52 -12.31 -6.37
N LEU A 291 16.54 -12.05 -7.68
CA LEU A 291 15.40 -12.31 -8.56
C LEU A 291 14.95 -13.77 -8.45
N TYR A 292 15.87 -14.72 -8.58
CA TYR A 292 15.53 -16.14 -8.45
C TYR A 292 14.98 -16.51 -7.06
N ARG A 293 15.42 -15.83 -6.01
CA ARG A 293 14.94 -16.11 -4.64
C ARG A 293 13.59 -15.50 -4.32
N LEU A 294 13.21 -14.42 -4.99
CA LEU A 294 11.90 -13.78 -4.87
C LEU A 294 10.86 -14.39 -5.81
N HIS A 295 11.29 -15.01 -6.91
CA HIS A 295 10.43 -15.50 -7.99
C HIS A 295 10.26 -17.03 -7.94
N ASP A 296 9.88 -17.60 -6.78
CA ASP A 296 9.50 -19.02 -6.71
C ASP A 296 8.17 -19.26 -7.46
N PHE A 297 7.26 -18.26 -7.43
CA PHE A 297 5.99 -18.30 -8.15
C PHE A 297 5.62 -16.93 -8.69
N GLY A 298 5.29 -16.83 -9.98
CA GLY A 298 4.93 -15.57 -10.64
C GLY A 298 3.42 -15.42 -10.83
N ILE A 299 2.88 -14.22 -10.61
CA ILE A 299 1.51 -13.83 -10.96
C ILE A 299 1.58 -12.55 -11.79
N THR A 300 1.08 -12.60 -13.02
CA THR A 300 0.98 -11.41 -13.88
C THR A 300 -0.42 -10.85 -13.83
N VAL A 301 -0.54 -9.56 -13.48
CA VAL A 301 -1.80 -8.82 -13.45
C VAL A 301 -1.92 -8.04 -14.76
N PRO A 302 -2.88 -8.38 -15.62
CA PRO A 302 -3.06 -7.68 -16.90
C PRO A 302 -3.52 -6.24 -16.68
N PRO A 303 -3.19 -5.33 -17.59
CA PRO A 303 -3.70 -3.97 -17.55
C PRO A 303 -5.21 -3.94 -17.78
N LEU A 304 -5.88 -2.88 -17.30
CA LEU A 304 -7.34 -2.78 -17.33
C LEU A 304 -7.91 -2.78 -18.74
N ARG A 305 -7.18 -2.25 -19.72
CA ARG A 305 -7.56 -2.28 -21.15
C ARG A 305 -7.73 -3.68 -21.74
N ASP A 306 -7.05 -4.68 -21.15
CA ASP A 306 -7.15 -6.10 -21.53
C ASP A 306 -8.24 -6.84 -20.74
N CYS A 307 -8.91 -6.15 -19.81
CA CYS A 307 -9.94 -6.68 -18.90
C CYS A 307 -11.25 -5.88 -19.07
N GLN A 308 -11.75 -5.73 -20.28
CA GLN A 308 -12.93 -4.90 -20.59
C GLN A 308 -14.17 -5.30 -19.80
N GLU A 309 -14.32 -6.61 -19.50
CA GLU A 309 -15.42 -7.15 -18.69
C GLU A 309 -15.45 -6.56 -17.25
N ASP A 310 -14.30 -6.15 -16.72
CA ASP A 310 -14.16 -5.63 -15.35
C ASP A 310 -14.41 -4.12 -15.26
N ILE A 311 -14.37 -3.37 -16.37
CA ILE A 311 -14.41 -1.89 -16.36
C ILE A 311 -15.73 -1.38 -15.77
N MET A 312 -16.87 -1.84 -16.28
CA MET A 312 -18.16 -1.35 -15.78
C MET A 312 -18.47 -1.78 -14.34
N PRO A 313 -18.27 -3.06 -13.97
CA PRO A 313 -18.42 -3.48 -12.59
C PRO A 313 -17.54 -2.69 -11.61
N LEU A 314 -16.29 -2.41 -11.97
CA LEU A 314 -15.39 -1.56 -11.17
C LEU A 314 -15.89 -0.11 -11.10
N ALA A 315 -16.36 0.46 -12.19
CA ALA A 315 -16.90 1.82 -12.22
C ALA A 315 -18.14 1.95 -11.32
N GLU A 316 -19.05 0.98 -11.36
CA GLU A 316 -20.24 0.94 -10.49
C GLU A 316 -19.86 0.78 -9.03
N PHE A 317 -18.90 -0.08 -8.72
CA PHE A 317 -18.36 -0.22 -7.38
C PHE A 317 -17.74 1.09 -6.85
N PHE A 318 -16.94 1.79 -7.66
CA PHE A 318 -16.35 3.06 -7.26
C PHE A 318 -17.38 4.18 -7.14
N ARG A 319 -18.45 4.18 -7.95
CA ARG A 319 -19.60 5.07 -7.78
C ARG A 319 -20.27 4.86 -6.42
N ASP A 320 -20.56 3.60 -6.05
CA ASP A 320 -21.21 3.27 -4.78
C ASP A 320 -20.32 3.62 -3.58
N MET A 321 -19.01 3.49 -3.75
CA MET A 321 -18.04 3.93 -2.76
C MET A 321 -18.03 5.45 -2.64
N ALA A 322 -17.99 6.16 -3.77
CA ALA A 322 -18.02 7.62 -3.81
C ALA A 322 -19.31 8.19 -3.20
N ASN A 323 -20.46 7.60 -3.51
CA ASN A 323 -21.74 8.01 -2.91
C ASN A 323 -21.70 7.94 -1.38
N ARG A 324 -21.06 6.91 -0.82
CA ARG A 324 -20.94 6.75 0.66
C ARG A 324 -19.90 7.69 1.27
N GLU A 325 -18.78 7.95 0.58
CA GLU A 325 -17.68 8.76 1.11
C GLU A 325 -17.95 10.25 0.97
N LEU A 326 -18.66 10.66 -0.10
CA LEU A 326 -18.90 12.06 -0.45
C LEU A 326 -20.36 12.51 -0.16
N GLU A 327 -21.18 11.62 0.43
CA GLU A 327 -22.61 11.88 0.73
C GLU A 327 -23.41 12.28 -0.53
N CYS A 328 -23.08 11.67 -1.69
CA CYS A 328 -23.77 11.86 -2.96
C CYS A 328 -24.83 10.79 -3.19
N SER A 329 -25.74 11.03 -4.19
CA SER A 329 -26.83 10.11 -4.55
C SER A 329 -26.90 9.82 -6.04
N VAL A 330 -25.77 9.48 -6.64
CA VAL A 330 -25.65 9.16 -8.07
C VAL A 330 -26.15 7.75 -8.33
N SER A 331 -27.15 7.59 -9.22
CA SER A 331 -27.80 6.32 -9.51
C SER A 331 -27.05 5.47 -10.57
N GLY A 332 -26.22 6.09 -11.42
CA GLY A 332 -25.51 5.36 -12.48
C GLY A 332 -24.77 6.26 -13.46
N PHE A 333 -24.51 5.70 -14.63
CA PHE A 333 -23.82 6.36 -15.75
C PHE A 333 -24.72 6.47 -16.97
N SER A 334 -24.69 7.59 -17.68
CA SER A 334 -25.37 7.75 -18.96
C SER A 334 -24.83 6.79 -20.02
N SER A 335 -25.54 6.59 -21.12
CA SER A 335 -25.09 5.73 -22.24
C SER A 335 -23.76 6.21 -22.84
N GLU A 336 -23.59 7.53 -22.95
CA GLU A 336 -22.38 8.17 -23.45
C GLU A 336 -21.22 8.00 -22.47
N ALA A 337 -21.48 8.13 -21.16
CA ALA A 337 -20.48 7.90 -20.12
C ALA A 337 -20.01 6.44 -20.09
N ARG A 338 -20.95 5.48 -20.19
CA ARG A 338 -20.62 4.03 -20.27
C ARG A 338 -19.74 3.73 -21.49
N LYS A 339 -20.09 4.26 -22.65
CA LYS A 339 -19.30 4.10 -23.87
C LYS A 339 -17.91 4.72 -23.72
N ALA A 340 -17.79 5.89 -23.12
CA ALA A 340 -16.51 6.54 -22.84
C ALA A 340 -15.63 5.71 -21.90
N LEU A 341 -16.18 5.16 -20.81
CA LEU A 341 -15.48 4.28 -19.89
C LEU A 341 -14.93 3.03 -20.57
N LEU A 342 -15.72 2.37 -21.44
CA LEU A 342 -15.33 1.15 -22.15
C LEU A 342 -14.31 1.39 -23.27
N THR A 343 -14.28 2.58 -23.88
CA THR A 343 -13.38 2.90 -24.99
C THR A 343 -12.06 3.55 -24.54
N HIS A 344 -11.97 3.99 -23.31
CA HIS A 344 -10.75 4.61 -22.77
C HIS A 344 -9.65 3.57 -22.54
N ALA A 345 -8.38 3.94 -22.81
CA ALA A 345 -7.24 3.02 -22.74
C ALA A 345 -6.73 2.76 -21.30
N TRP A 346 -7.14 3.56 -20.34
CA TRP A 346 -6.79 3.45 -18.90
C TRP A 346 -5.29 3.30 -18.64
N PRO A 347 -4.43 4.25 -19.05
CA PRO A 347 -2.99 4.17 -18.81
C PRO A 347 -2.64 4.09 -17.31
N GLY A 348 -3.43 4.71 -16.43
CA GLY A 348 -3.31 4.58 -14.97
C GLY A 348 -4.11 3.42 -14.37
N ASN A 349 -4.67 2.54 -15.22
CA ASN A 349 -5.38 1.33 -14.83
C ASN A 349 -6.53 1.59 -13.81
N VAL A 350 -6.68 0.72 -12.82
CA VAL A 350 -7.74 0.80 -11.80
C VAL A 350 -7.60 2.05 -10.92
N ARG A 351 -6.37 2.53 -10.70
CA ARG A 351 -6.13 3.77 -9.94
C ARG A 351 -6.73 4.98 -10.66
N GLU A 352 -6.53 5.08 -11.96
CA GLU A 352 -7.11 6.14 -12.79
C GLU A 352 -8.63 6.02 -12.86
N LEU A 353 -9.17 4.81 -13.12
CA LEU A 353 -10.60 4.57 -13.16
C LEU A 353 -11.27 5.03 -11.85
N ARG A 354 -10.72 4.63 -10.68
CA ARG A 354 -11.21 5.08 -9.38
C ARG A 354 -11.24 6.60 -9.27
N GLN A 355 -10.12 7.25 -9.59
CA GLN A 355 -9.98 8.71 -9.49
C GLN A 355 -11.00 9.44 -10.37
N LYS A 356 -11.17 8.99 -11.63
CA LYS A 356 -12.09 9.59 -12.57
C LYS A 356 -13.55 9.39 -12.17
N VAL A 357 -13.92 8.20 -11.71
CA VAL A 357 -15.28 7.92 -11.24
C VAL A 357 -15.61 8.70 -9.97
N MET A 358 -14.69 8.76 -9.00
CA MET A 358 -14.92 9.55 -7.77
C MET A 358 -15.09 11.04 -8.08
N GLY A 359 -14.25 11.61 -8.95
CA GLY A 359 -14.38 13.00 -9.41
C GLY A 359 -15.70 13.25 -10.14
N ALA A 360 -16.12 12.32 -11.00
CA ALA A 360 -17.36 12.43 -11.74
C ALA A 360 -18.61 12.35 -10.84
N VAL A 361 -18.58 11.51 -9.80
CA VAL A 361 -19.67 11.42 -8.82
C VAL A 361 -19.76 12.71 -8.02
N LEU A 362 -18.62 13.29 -7.60
CA LEU A 362 -18.57 14.57 -6.87
C LEU A 362 -19.14 15.73 -7.73
N GLN A 363 -18.87 15.74 -9.04
CA GLN A 363 -19.41 16.77 -9.96
C GLN A 363 -20.92 16.57 -10.23
N ALA A 364 -21.38 15.32 -10.34
CA ALA A 364 -22.78 15.02 -10.59
C ALA A 364 -23.67 15.24 -9.36
N GLN A 365 -23.15 14.99 -8.15
CA GLN A 365 -23.81 15.02 -6.84
C GLN A 365 -25.03 14.12 -6.74
N GLU A 366 -25.98 14.21 -7.68
CA GLU A 366 -27.19 13.41 -7.78
C GLU A 366 -27.49 13.03 -9.24
N GLY A 367 -28.46 12.14 -9.44
CA GLY A 367 -28.89 11.70 -10.78
C GLY A 367 -27.92 10.72 -11.43
N VAL A 368 -27.37 11.04 -12.62
CA VAL A 368 -26.47 10.16 -13.39
C VAL A 368 -25.18 10.87 -13.78
N VAL A 369 -24.07 10.15 -13.79
CA VAL A 369 -22.80 10.64 -14.32
C VAL A 369 -22.91 10.77 -15.83
N MET A 370 -22.70 12.00 -16.32
CA MET A 370 -22.61 12.30 -17.76
C MET A 370 -21.16 12.15 -18.24
N LYS A 371 -20.97 12.07 -19.57
CA LYS A 371 -19.63 11.91 -20.15
C LYS A 371 -18.67 13.05 -19.76
N GLU A 372 -19.20 14.28 -19.69
CA GLU A 372 -18.45 15.48 -19.35
C GLU A 372 -17.86 15.42 -17.94
N HIS A 373 -18.58 14.83 -16.99
CA HIS A 373 -18.11 14.69 -15.59
C HIS A 373 -16.88 13.77 -15.47
N LEU A 374 -16.68 12.85 -16.43
CA LEU A 374 -15.55 11.91 -16.39
C LEU A 374 -14.21 12.59 -16.73
N GLU A 375 -14.24 13.74 -17.42
CA GLU A 375 -13.03 14.47 -17.84
C GLU A 375 -11.96 13.54 -18.43
N LEU A 376 -12.39 12.54 -19.19
CA LEU A 376 -11.48 11.66 -19.89
C LEU A 376 -10.81 12.46 -21.00
N ALA A 377 -9.49 12.50 -21.00
CA ALA A 377 -8.75 13.08 -22.10
C ALA A 377 -9.21 12.36 -23.37
N VAL A 378 -9.63 13.14 -24.36
CA VAL A 378 -9.89 12.60 -25.71
C VAL A 378 -8.52 12.14 -26.19
N THR A 379 -8.17 10.90 -25.89
CA THR A 379 -7.10 10.23 -26.62
C THR A 379 -7.61 10.14 -28.05
N LYS A 380 -7.30 11.17 -28.87
CA LYS A 380 -7.20 10.90 -30.29
C LYS A 380 -6.39 9.62 -30.36
N PRO A 381 -6.83 8.60 -31.10
CA PRO A 381 -5.95 7.49 -31.38
C PRO A 381 -4.73 8.14 -32.03
N THR A 382 -3.71 8.40 -31.23
CA THR A 382 -2.37 8.55 -31.75
C THR A 382 -2.11 7.17 -32.29
N SER A 383 -2.41 7.00 -33.58
CA SER A 383 -1.72 6.00 -34.37
C SER A 383 -0.24 6.38 -34.26
N THR A 384 0.36 6.10 -33.12
CA THR A 384 1.80 5.91 -33.02
C THR A 384 2.05 4.69 -33.87
N VAL A 385 2.18 4.94 -35.15
CA VAL A 385 2.84 4.00 -36.05
C VAL A 385 4.18 3.80 -35.37
N SER A 386 4.34 2.65 -34.69
CA SER A 386 5.62 2.27 -34.11
C SER A 386 6.61 2.16 -35.27
N PHE A 387 7.50 3.12 -35.39
CA PHE A 387 8.57 3.12 -36.38
C PHE A 387 9.80 2.30 -35.92
N ALA A 388 9.68 1.53 -34.80
CA ALA A 388 10.76 0.66 -34.36
C ALA A 388 11.05 -0.43 -35.43
N LEU A 389 12.29 -0.52 -35.87
CA LEU A 389 12.76 -1.46 -36.91
C LEU A 389 12.89 -2.87 -36.30
N ARG A 390 12.14 -3.85 -36.84
CA ARG A 390 12.12 -5.24 -36.32
C ARG A 390 12.22 -6.36 -37.38
N ASN A 391 11.98 -6.06 -38.70
CA ASN A 391 12.02 -7.04 -39.77
C ASN A 391 12.39 -6.38 -41.10
N ASP A 392 13.31 -6.96 -41.88
CA ASP A 392 13.87 -6.32 -43.08
C ASP A 392 12.86 -5.91 -44.15
N ALA A 393 11.83 -6.68 -44.42
CA ALA A 393 10.78 -6.35 -45.42
C ALA A 393 9.84 -5.23 -44.94
N GLU A 394 9.47 -5.22 -43.70
CA GLU A 394 8.61 -4.19 -43.08
C GLU A 394 9.39 -2.91 -42.78
N ASP A 395 10.67 -3.03 -42.45
CA ASP A 395 11.55 -1.91 -42.11
C ASP A 395 11.75 -0.97 -43.31
N LYS A 396 11.93 -1.54 -44.52
CA LYS A 396 12.07 -0.79 -45.76
C LYS A 396 10.80 0.08 -46.00
N GLU A 397 9.63 -0.48 -45.82
CA GLU A 397 8.36 0.24 -45.99
C GLU A 397 8.15 1.34 -44.94
N ARG A 398 8.55 1.09 -43.69
CA ARG A 398 8.50 2.07 -42.59
C ARG A 398 9.43 3.26 -42.83
N ILE A 399 10.67 2.99 -43.30
CA ILE A 399 11.62 4.04 -43.68
C ILE A 399 11.07 4.89 -44.82
N LEU A 400 10.47 4.29 -45.85
CA LEU A 400 9.88 5.02 -46.97
C LEU A 400 8.69 5.90 -46.51
N ARG A 401 7.84 5.40 -45.63
CA ARG A 401 6.74 6.18 -45.03
C ARG A 401 7.23 7.36 -44.21
N ALA A 402 8.23 7.15 -43.36
CA ALA A 402 8.81 8.21 -42.54
C ALA A 402 9.50 9.29 -43.41
N LEU A 403 10.23 8.90 -44.46
CA LEU A 403 10.83 9.85 -45.36
C LEU A 403 9.78 10.65 -46.18
N LYS A 404 8.68 10.00 -46.55
CA LYS A 404 7.55 10.69 -47.25
C LYS A 404 6.87 11.68 -46.31
N GLN A 405 6.64 11.32 -45.07
CA GLN A 405 6.02 12.17 -44.05
C GLN A 405 6.94 13.34 -43.62
N ALA A 406 8.23 13.14 -43.68
CA ALA A 406 9.26 14.15 -43.40
C ALA A 406 9.60 15.00 -44.64
N ASN A 407 8.85 14.89 -45.74
CA ASN A 407 9.13 15.59 -47.00
C ASN A 407 10.58 15.44 -47.46
N GLY A 408 11.18 14.28 -47.28
CA GLY A 408 12.57 13.98 -47.61
C GLY A 408 13.64 14.45 -46.63
N ASN A 409 13.24 15.10 -45.52
CA ASN A 409 14.15 15.53 -44.47
C ASN A 409 14.59 14.32 -43.64
N ARG A 410 15.84 13.88 -43.83
CA ARG A 410 16.39 12.68 -43.16
C ARG A 410 16.55 12.85 -41.66
N SER A 411 16.74 14.07 -41.17
CA SER A 411 16.85 14.34 -39.74
C SER A 411 15.51 14.15 -39.04
N VAL A 412 14.45 14.69 -39.64
CA VAL A 412 13.07 14.54 -39.15
C VAL A 412 12.60 13.09 -39.31
N ALA A 413 12.97 12.41 -40.41
CA ALA A 413 12.63 11.01 -40.60
C ALA A 413 13.34 10.09 -39.56
N ALA A 414 14.59 10.37 -39.18
CA ALA A 414 15.28 9.64 -38.11
C ALA A 414 14.58 9.83 -36.75
N GLU A 415 14.15 11.04 -36.46
CA GLU A 415 13.40 11.36 -35.24
C GLU A 415 12.02 10.64 -35.20
N LEU A 416 11.30 10.63 -36.33
CA LEU A 416 10.04 9.90 -36.47
C LEU A 416 10.20 8.38 -36.32
N LEU A 417 11.35 7.84 -36.72
CA LEU A 417 11.69 6.42 -36.58
C LEU A 417 12.25 6.07 -35.19
N GLY A 418 12.58 7.05 -34.36
CA GLY A 418 13.23 6.84 -33.05
C GLY A 418 14.64 6.29 -33.16
N ILE A 419 15.38 6.55 -34.26
CA ILE A 419 16.73 6.05 -34.52
C ILE A 419 17.73 7.18 -34.74
N GLY A 420 19.00 6.90 -34.50
CA GLY A 420 20.09 7.83 -34.81
C GLY A 420 20.20 8.13 -36.32
N ARG A 421 20.60 9.34 -36.69
CA ARG A 421 20.83 9.74 -38.11
C ARG A 421 21.79 8.79 -38.81
N THR A 422 22.86 8.39 -38.15
CA THR A 422 23.87 7.42 -38.68
C THR A 422 23.24 6.07 -38.97
N THR A 423 22.34 5.58 -38.09
CA THR A 423 21.62 4.33 -38.30
C THR A 423 20.64 4.40 -39.46
N LEU A 424 19.93 5.55 -39.64
CA LEU A 424 19.08 5.75 -40.80
C LEU A 424 19.90 5.76 -42.11
N TYR A 425 21.06 6.41 -42.14
CA TYR A 425 21.93 6.41 -43.32
C TYR A 425 22.43 5.01 -43.68
N SER A 426 22.88 4.24 -42.68
CA SER A 426 23.30 2.84 -42.87
C SER A 426 22.16 1.98 -43.44
N LYS A 427 20.94 2.12 -42.91
CA LYS A 427 19.76 1.38 -43.37
C LYS A 427 19.32 1.81 -44.79
N LEU A 428 19.43 3.09 -45.15
CA LEU A 428 19.17 3.56 -46.50
C LEU A 428 20.15 3.00 -47.54
N GLU A 429 21.41 2.82 -47.16
CA GLU A 429 22.44 2.14 -48.01
C GLU A 429 22.16 0.64 -48.11
N GLU A 430 21.90 -0.03 -47.00
CA GLU A 430 21.60 -1.46 -46.92
C GLU A 430 20.39 -1.85 -47.79
N TYR A 431 19.31 -1.05 -47.76
CA TYR A 431 18.11 -1.29 -48.57
C TYR A 431 18.13 -0.69 -49.97
N GLY A 432 19.23 -0.08 -50.39
CA GLY A 432 19.40 0.51 -51.73
C GLY A 432 18.50 1.69 -52.02
N LEU A 433 17.98 2.37 -50.99
CA LEU A 433 17.04 3.46 -51.09
C LEU A 433 17.72 4.80 -51.35
N LYS A 434 18.25 5.00 -52.59
CA LYS A 434 18.77 6.30 -53.05
C LYS A 434 17.61 7.22 -53.44
N TYR A 435 16.93 7.82 -52.47
CA TYR A 435 15.89 8.81 -52.74
C TYR A 435 16.52 10.19 -53.04
N LYS A 436 16.47 10.59 -54.32
CA LYS A 436 16.68 12.00 -54.70
C LYS A 436 15.34 12.73 -54.61
N PHE A 437 15.04 13.41 -53.52
CA PHE A 437 14.02 14.44 -53.52
C PHE A 437 14.63 15.70 -54.17
N LYS A 438 14.05 16.17 -55.26
CA LYS A 438 14.32 17.50 -55.83
C LYS A 438 13.90 18.52 -54.79
N GLN A 439 14.80 19.39 -54.40
CA GLN A 439 14.48 20.65 -53.74
C GLN A 439 13.66 21.49 -54.76
N SER A 440 12.43 21.85 -54.42
CA SER A 440 11.69 22.95 -54.98
C SER A 440 11.71 24.10 -54.01
#